data_23b2ada394ca8dfdce3961e22f1f3776
#
_entry.id   23b2ada394ca8dfdce3961e22f1f3776
#
_cell.length_a   1.000
_cell.length_b   1.000
_cell.length_c   1.000
_cell.angle_alpha   90.00
_cell.angle_beta   90.00
_cell.angle_gamma   90.00
#
_symmetry.space_group_name_H-M   'P 1'
#
loop_
_entity.id
_entity.type
_entity.pdbx_description
1 polymer ?
#
loop_
_entity_poly.entity_id
_entity_poly.type
_entity_poly.pdbx_seq_one_letter_code
_entity_poly.pdbx_strand_id
1 'polypeptide(L)'
;ELVDPGEDQPLLPDFDIYIGAFRADNLVLGKAITGSEQLADLSGSADIRSGRAMVHLDAATTDSGDKLFLALNAEPDRKKLDIDAEIIAPAGGVLAGALGLERDLAVTVKGDGSWQKWNGDINATSNGDSLAMITLEATDGLFAYDGRLTGSVMPEGVVQNLASPNLLVKGTARLEDRLASLDLQARSPALVLTAEGGIDLRRSSLDAMRIETRLINPSALAANMKAQDFELKALLNGKFSELRYQYLLTAPQLAFGKTLLTNVRGEGEGQRDAGGWDIPLELSVGTVIGNGDLAKQLLSGFTGTALLRFEQDRLFTERARIATGAASGTMDFELRPSTGTYALNIAATAPAFAMPGVGVADIIADLDQA
;
A
#
# COMPACT_ATOMS: atom_id res chain seq x y z
N GLU A 1 -27.71 -10.54 -13.44
CA GLU A 1 -26.92 -10.31 -14.68
C GLU A 1 -27.11 -8.85 -15.08
N LEU A 2 -26.13 -7.98 -14.80
CA LEU A 2 -26.12 -6.62 -15.31
C LEU A 2 -25.62 -6.70 -16.75
N VAL A 3 -26.49 -6.36 -17.69
CA VAL A 3 -26.21 -6.29 -19.12
C VAL A 3 -25.08 -5.30 -19.37
N ASP A 4 -24.11 -5.69 -20.19
CA ASP A 4 -22.99 -4.85 -20.64
C ASP A 4 -23.55 -3.66 -21.44
N PRO A 5 -23.37 -2.41 -21.00
CA PRO A 5 -23.84 -1.27 -21.76
C PRO A 5 -22.88 -1.02 -22.94
N GLY A 6 -23.40 -1.14 -24.18
CA GLY A 6 -22.65 -0.80 -25.38
C GLY A 6 -22.25 0.69 -25.43
N GLU A 7 -21.37 1.03 -26.39
CA GLU A 7 -20.61 2.30 -26.52
C GLU A 7 -21.42 3.62 -26.53
N ASP A 8 -22.76 3.59 -26.43
CA ASP A 8 -23.65 4.78 -26.50
C ASP A 8 -24.64 4.88 -25.32
N GLN A 9 -24.34 4.34 -24.14
CA GLN A 9 -25.27 4.47 -23.03
C GLN A 9 -25.08 5.78 -22.26
N PRO A 10 -26.19 6.46 -21.89
CA PRO A 10 -26.12 7.69 -21.10
C PRO A 10 -25.47 7.43 -19.76
N LEU A 11 -24.67 8.38 -19.29
CA LEU A 11 -24.00 8.35 -17.96
C LEU A 11 -24.96 8.20 -16.80
N LEU A 12 -26.23 8.58 -16.99
CA LEU A 12 -27.32 8.45 -16.03
C LEU A 12 -28.28 7.37 -16.49
N PRO A 13 -28.98 6.66 -15.57
CA PRO A 13 -29.92 5.62 -15.91
C PRO A 13 -31.11 6.17 -16.73
N ASP A 14 -31.64 5.37 -17.67
CA ASP A 14 -32.78 5.69 -18.53
C ASP A 14 -34.12 5.73 -17.78
N PHE A 15 -34.13 5.44 -16.48
CA PHE A 15 -35.32 5.47 -15.65
C PHE A 15 -35.24 6.59 -14.61
N ASP A 16 -36.39 7.18 -14.35
CA ASP A 16 -36.52 8.25 -13.36
C ASP A 16 -36.56 7.67 -11.93
N ILE A 17 -35.70 8.18 -11.07
CA ILE A 17 -35.74 7.94 -9.62
C ILE A 17 -36.05 9.26 -8.93
N TYR A 18 -37.12 9.26 -8.17
CA TYR A 18 -37.45 10.39 -7.31
C TYR A 18 -37.74 9.93 -5.89
N ILE A 19 -36.85 10.28 -4.99
CA ILE A 19 -37.00 10.10 -3.56
C ILE A 19 -36.95 11.50 -2.94
N GLY A 20 -38.08 12.09 -2.67
CA GLY A 20 -38.15 13.47 -2.15
C GLY A 20 -37.46 13.62 -0.79
N ALA A 21 -37.64 12.64 0.08
CA ALA A 21 -36.88 12.48 1.30
C ALA A 21 -37.00 11.04 1.79
N PHE A 22 -35.93 10.49 2.34
CA PHE A 22 -35.97 9.26 3.13
C PHE A 22 -35.27 9.48 4.46
N ARG A 23 -35.70 8.73 5.47
CA ARG A 23 -35.04 8.69 6.77
C ARG A 23 -35.15 7.28 7.35
N ALA A 24 -34.06 6.80 7.87
CA ALA A 24 -33.96 5.56 8.62
C ALA A 24 -33.23 5.86 9.93
N ASP A 25 -33.94 5.79 11.03
CA ASP A 25 -33.38 5.98 12.37
C ASP A 25 -33.04 4.62 12.97
N ASN A 26 -31.93 4.53 13.70
CA ASN A 26 -31.46 3.32 14.37
C ASN A 26 -31.26 2.12 13.41
N LEU A 27 -30.72 2.36 12.20
CA LEU A 27 -30.32 1.29 11.29
C LEU A 27 -29.23 0.46 11.93
N VAL A 28 -29.46 -0.86 12.05
CA VAL A 28 -28.45 -1.76 12.62
C VAL A 28 -27.43 -2.11 11.56
N LEU A 29 -26.20 -1.68 11.77
CA LEU A 29 -25.03 -2.08 11.00
C LEU A 29 -24.44 -3.35 11.61
N GLY A 30 -24.52 -4.46 10.87
CA GLY A 30 -24.10 -5.78 11.37
C GLY A 30 -22.58 -5.92 11.49
N LYS A 31 -22.13 -6.81 12.37
CA LYS A 31 -20.71 -7.12 12.64
C LYS A 31 -19.87 -7.45 11.41
N ALA A 32 -20.48 -7.98 10.36
CA ALA A 32 -19.79 -8.29 9.12
C ALA A 32 -19.28 -7.06 8.35
N ILE A 33 -19.88 -5.88 8.62
CA ILE A 33 -19.52 -4.62 7.97
C ILE A 33 -18.61 -3.78 8.87
N THR A 34 -18.87 -3.77 10.16
CA THR A 34 -18.32 -2.79 11.11
C THR A 34 -17.45 -3.43 12.21
N GLY A 35 -17.29 -4.75 12.20
CA GLY A 35 -16.58 -5.51 13.24
C GLY A 35 -17.36 -5.66 14.54
N SER A 36 -18.28 -4.73 14.87
CA SER A 36 -19.22 -4.75 15.99
C SER A 36 -20.60 -4.32 15.50
N GLU A 37 -21.65 -4.62 16.26
CA GLU A 37 -22.98 -4.12 15.95
C GLU A 37 -23.07 -2.64 16.32
N GLN A 38 -23.50 -1.79 15.38
CA GLN A 38 -23.58 -0.35 15.54
C GLN A 38 -24.94 0.17 15.06
N LEU A 39 -25.41 1.24 15.66
CA LEU A 39 -26.61 1.95 15.23
C LEU A 39 -26.22 3.18 14.40
N ALA A 40 -26.92 3.40 13.31
CA ALA A 40 -26.71 4.57 12.48
C ALA A 40 -28.07 5.20 12.08
N ASP A 41 -28.07 6.49 11.98
CA ASP A 41 -29.15 7.27 11.38
C ASP A 41 -28.73 7.63 9.95
N LEU A 42 -29.68 7.48 9.03
CA LEU A 42 -29.49 7.75 7.61
C LEU A 42 -30.65 8.61 7.12
N SER A 43 -30.31 9.72 6.46
CA SER A 43 -31.33 10.56 5.80
C SER A 43 -30.81 11.08 4.46
N GLY A 44 -31.72 11.40 3.56
CA GLY A 44 -31.31 11.94 2.27
C GLY A 44 -32.47 12.14 1.31
N SER A 45 -32.09 12.53 0.09
CA SER A 45 -32.96 12.67 -1.06
C SER A 45 -32.22 12.31 -2.34
N ALA A 46 -32.96 11.87 -3.35
CA ALA A 46 -32.41 11.63 -4.68
C ALA A 46 -33.43 12.05 -5.74
N ASP A 47 -32.99 12.85 -6.69
CA ASP A 47 -33.75 13.23 -7.88
C ASP A 47 -32.89 12.94 -9.12
N ILE A 48 -33.12 11.79 -9.73
CA ILE A 48 -32.39 11.35 -10.91
C ILE A 48 -33.42 11.24 -12.03
N ARG A 49 -33.65 12.35 -12.71
CA ARG A 49 -34.67 12.49 -13.77
C ARG A 49 -34.22 13.46 -14.84
N SER A 50 -34.72 13.28 -16.06
CA SER A 50 -34.56 14.26 -17.13
C SER A 50 -33.10 14.66 -17.36
N GLY A 51 -32.18 13.69 -17.32
CA GLY A 51 -30.74 13.92 -17.56
C GLY A 51 -30.03 14.69 -16.45
N ARG A 52 -30.58 14.73 -15.21
CA ARG A 52 -29.93 15.30 -14.04
C ARG A 52 -29.89 14.29 -12.88
N ALA A 53 -28.90 14.39 -12.03
CA ALA A 53 -28.84 13.68 -10.76
C ALA A 53 -28.53 14.65 -9.63
N MET A 54 -29.46 14.78 -8.69
CA MET A 54 -29.27 15.53 -7.44
C MET A 54 -29.41 14.55 -6.30
N VAL A 55 -28.34 14.32 -5.56
CA VAL A 55 -28.29 13.40 -4.43
C VAL A 55 -27.82 14.14 -3.20
N HIS A 56 -28.53 13.97 -2.11
CA HIS A 56 -28.13 14.43 -0.79
C HIS A 56 -28.22 13.25 0.18
N LEU A 57 -27.15 13.00 0.91
CA LEU A 57 -27.03 11.90 1.86
C LEU A 57 -26.34 12.38 3.12
N ASP A 58 -26.98 12.12 4.25
CA ASP A 58 -26.42 12.27 5.58
C ASP A 58 -26.51 10.95 6.32
N ALA A 59 -25.41 10.49 6.87
CA ALA A 59 -25.35 9.33 7.73
C ALA A 59 -24.51 9.63 8.97
N ALA A 60 -24.95 9.16 10.11
CA ALA A 60 -24.20 9.30 11.35
C ALA A 60 -24.41 8.06 12.23
N THR A 61 -23.34 7.57 12.86
CA THR A 61 -23.46 6.55 13.90
C THR A 61 -23.88 7.19 15.22
N THR A 62 -24.74 6.49 15.97
CA THR A 62 -25.30 7.03 17.23
C THR A 62 -24.24 7.06 18.33
N ASP A 63 -23.40 6.02 18.42
CA ASP A 63 -22.50 5.81 19.56
C ASP A 63 -21.04 6.18 19.25
N SER A 64 -20.57 5.95 18.03
CA SER A 64 -19.16 6.11 17.65
C SER A 64 -18.81 7.48 17.06
N GLY A 65 -19.82 8.28 16.68
CA GLY A 65 -19.62 9.65 16.20
C GLY A 65 -19.12 9.74 14.75
N ASP A 66 -19.14 8.63 14.01
CA ASP A 66 -18.86 8.65 12.57
C ASP A 66 -19.91 9.44 11.82
N LYS A 67 -19.48 10.19 10.80
CA LYS A 67 -20.37 10.94 9.92
C LYS A 67 -19.96 10.78 8.47
N LEU A 68 -20.95 10.73 7.61
CA LEU A 68 -20.82 10.79 6.16
C LEU A 68 -21.83 11.80 5.62
N PHE A 69 -21.34 12.77 4.89
CA PHE A 69 -22.14 13.71 4.13
C PHE A 69 -21.78 13.60 2.65
N LEU A 70 -22.78 13.65 1.77
CA LEU A 70 -22.61 13.73 0.32
C LEU A 70 -23.68 14.64 -0.28
N ALA A 71 -23.26 15.67 -1.00
CA ALA A 71 -24.10 16.44 -1.90
C ALA A 71 -23.53 16.34 -3.32
N LEU A 72 -24.32 15.80 -4.23
CA LEU A 72 -24.01 15.69 -5.65
C LEU A 72 -25.06 16.47 -6.45
N ASN A 73 -24.63 17.34 -7.33
CA ASN A 73 -25.47 18.02 -8.30
C ASN A 73 -24.89 17.86 -9.70
N ALA A 74 -25.45 16.98 -10.48
CA ALA A 74 -25.00 16.64 -11.82
C ALA A 74 -26.09 16.93 -12.85
N GLU A 75 -25.84 17.92 -13.73
CA GLU A 75 -26.74 18.33 -14.81
C GLU A 75 -25.93 18.40 -16.12
N PRO A 76 -25.74 17.25 -16.82
CA PRO A 76 -24.88 17.17 -18.03
C PRO A 76 -25.28 18.16 -19.11
N ASP A 77 -26.57 18.32 -19.38
CA ASP A 77 -27.08 19.26 -20.40
C ASP A 77 -26.78 20.73 -20.06
N ARG A 78 -26.62 21.04 -18.77
CA ARG A 78 -26.22 22.37 -18.28
C ARG A 78 -24.72 22.47 -18.01
N LYS A 79 -23.98 21.43 -18.34
CA LYS A 79 -22.53 21.35 -18.08
C LYS A 79 -22.19 21.59 -16.61
N LYS A 80 -22.96 21.00 -15.72
CA LYS A 80 -22.80 21.17 -14.29
C LYS A 80 -22.51 19.85 -13.60
N LEU A 81 -21.47 19.84 -12.76
CA LEU A 81 -21.08 18.75 -11.87
C LEU A 81 -20.49 19.35 -10.60
N ASP A 82 -21.28 19.41 -9.53
CA ASP A 82 -20.80 19.85 -8.22
C ASP A 82 -20.80 18.64 -7.27
N ILE A 83 -19.72 18.49 -6.53
CA ILE A 83 -19.54 17.44 -5.51
C ILE A 83 -19.08 18.12 -4.22
N ASP A 84 -19.79 17.85 -3.11
CA ASP A 84 -19.35 18.17 -1.76
C ASP A 84 -19.55 16.91 -0.91
N ALA A 85 -18.47 16.35 -0.38
CA ALA A 85 -18.49 15.18 0.46
C ALA A 85 -17.61 15.37 1.69
N GLU A 86 -18.08 14.88 2.84
CA GLU A 86 -17.34 14.90 4.09
C GLU A 86 -17.47 13.55 4.80
N ILE A 87 -16.34 13.06 5.29
CA ILE A 87 -16.24 11.86 6.14
C ILE A 87 -15.58 12.27 7.45
N ILE A 88 -16.19 11.94 8.57
CA ILE A 88 -15.62 12.07 9.90
C ILE A 88 -15.59 10.67 10.51
N ALA A 89 -14.39 10.18 10.81
CA ALA A 89 -14.12 8.87 11.39
C ALA A 89 -13.31 9.04 12.69
N PRO A 90 -13.98 9.15 13.84
CA PRO A 90 -13.29 9.24 15.14
C PRO A 90 -12.46 7.99 15.44
N ALA A 91 -11.41 8.12 16.21
CA ALA A 91 -10.64 6.99 16.72
C ALA A 91 -11.56 6.01 17.48
N GLY A 92 -11.48 4.72 17.13
CA GLY A 92 -12.38 3.70 17.68
C GLY A 92 -13.79 3.71 17.07
N GLY A 93 -14.06 4.60 16.12
CA GLY A 93 -15.29 4.60 15.33
C GLY A 93 -15.34 3.47 14.32
N VAL A 94 -16.50 3.30 13.69
CA VAL A 94 -16.76 2.25 12.68
C VAL A 94 -15.86 2.39 11.47
N LEU A 95 -15.79 3.61 10.93
CA LEU A 95 -14.99 3.88 9.72
C LEU A 95 -13.49 3.78 10.00
N ALA A 96 -13.02 4.32 11.14
CA ALA A 96 -11.65 4.20 11.55
C ALA A 96 -11.25 2.74 11.78
N GLY A 97 -12.09 1.95 12.46
CA GLY A 97 -11.88 0.52 12.68
C GLY A 97 -11.84 -0.30 11.39
N ALA A 98 -12.75 -0.03 10.44
CA ALA A 98 -12.76 -0.68 9.13
C ALA A 98 -11.49 -0.37 8.30
N LEU A 99 -10.89 0.79 8.51
CA LEU A 99 -9.64 1.21 7.86
C LEU A 99 -8.39 0.82 8.66
N GLY A 100 -8.53 0.20 9.84
CA GLY A 100 -7.42 -0.14 10.73
C GLY A 100 -6.72 1.09 11.33
N LEU A 101 -7.44 2.20 11.51
CA LEU A 101 -6.90 3.45 12.04
C LEU A 101 -7.17 3.57 13.54
N GLU A 102 -6.14 3.91 14.31
CA GLU A 102 -6.23 4.19 15.74
C GLU A 102 -6.34 5.70 16.06
N ARG A 103 -6.56 6.51 15.01
CA ARG A 103 -6.60 7.98 15.10
C ARG A 103 -7.84 8.52 14.43
N ASP A 104 -8.26 9.72 14.83
CA ASP A 104 -9.31 10.44 14.13
C ASP A 104 -8.89 10.71 12.68
N LEU A 105 -9.82 10.53 11.77
CA LEU A 105 -9.67 10.91 10.36
C LEU A 105 -10.87 11.75 9.94
N ALA A 106 -10.61 12.89 9.32
CA ALA A 106 -11.63 13.64 8.59
C ALA A 106 -11.16 13.86 7.15
N VAL A 107 -12.05 13.65 6.19
CA VAL A 107 -11.80 13.82 4.76
C VAL A 107 -12.90 14.69 4.18
N THR A 108 -12.51 15.72 3.41
CA THR A 108 -13.44 16.54 2.61
C THR A 108 -13.06 16.44 1.15
N VAL A 109 -14.05 16.31 0.28
CA VAL A 109 -13.90 16.37 -1.18
C VAL A 109 -14.84 17.44 -1.68
N LYS A 110 -14.31 18.50 -2.30
CA LYS A 110 -15.11 19.59 -2.87
C LYS A 110 -14.67 19.85 -4.28
N GLY A 111 -15.63 20.04 -5.17
CA GLY A 111 -15.29 20.41 -6.55
C GLY A 111 -16.50 20.80 -7.35
N ASP A 112 -16.26 21.61 -8.34
CA ASP A 112 -17.25 22.13 -9.26
C ASP A 112 -16.78 22.15 -10.70
N GLY A 113 -17.71 22.24 -11.61
CA GLY A 113 -17.43 22.26 -13.04
C GLY A 113 -18.47 21.56 -13.88
N SER A 114 -18.00 20.81 -14.87
CA SER A 114 -18.81 20.04 -15.81
C SER A 114 -18.22 18.65 -16.04
N TRP A 115 -18.96 17.79 -16.72
CA TRP A 115 -18.44 16.49 -17.17
C TRP A 115 -17.21 16.58 -18.07
N GLN A 116 -17.06 17.68 -18.81
CA GLN A 116 -15.94 17.92 -19.72
C GLN A 116 -14.77 18.61 -19.02
N LYS A 117 -15.05 19.42 -17.98
CA LYS A 117 -14.00 20.12 -17.21
C LYS A 117 -14.47 20.32 -15.77
N TRP A 118 -13.81 19.63 -14.85
CA TRP A 118 -14.12 19.66 -13.42
C TRP A 118 -12.84 19.92 -12.61
N ASN A 119 -12.95 20.71 -11.55
CA ASN A 119 -11.85 20.95 -10.63
C ASN A 119 -12.33 20.67 -9.20
N GLY A 120 -11.47 20.10 -8.38
CA GLY A 120 -11.79 19.81 -7.00
C GLY A 120 -10.57 19.61 -6.13
N ASP A 121 -10.82 19.60 -4.83
CA ASP A 121 -9.82 19.42 -3.80
C ASP A 121 -10.23 18.28 -2.86
N ILE A 122 -9.26 17.48 -2.46
CA ILE A 122 -9.36 16.50 -1.39
C ILE A 122 -8.48 16.98 -0.25
N ASN A 123 -9.06 17.18 0.93
CA ASN A 123 -8.34 17.49 2.14
C ASN A 123 -8.62 16.40 3.18
N ALA A 124 -7.55 15.89 3.81
CA ALA A 124 -7.66 14.95 4.91
C ALA A 124 -6.88 15.48 6.12
N THR A 125 -7.45 15.28 7.30
CA THR A 125 -6.79 15.58 8.59
C THR A 125 -6.79 14.34 9.47
N SER A 126 -5.77 14.18 10.31
CA SER A 126 -5.70 13.16 11.35
C SER A 126 -5.41 13.84 12.68
N ASN A 127 -6.25 13.61 13.69
CA ASN A 127 -6.23 14.34 14.96
C ASN A 127 -6.20 15.87 14.81
N GLY A 128 -6.83 16.40 13.75
CA GLY A 128 -6.86 17.84 13.44
C GLY A 128 -5.65 18.35 12.64
N ASP A 129 -4.58 17.57 12.50
CA ASP A 129 -3.41 17.93 11.71
C ASP A 129 -3.61 17.56 10.23
N SER A 130 -3.12 18.41 9.30
CA SER A 130 -3.23 18.16 7.86
C SER A 130 -2.46 16.92 7.44
N LEU A 131 -3.17 15.87 7.05
CA LEU A 131 -2.63 14.60 6.57
C LEU A 131 -2.41 14.61 5.06
N ALA A 132 -3.39 15.11 4.30
CA ALA A 132 -3.31 15.18 2.83
C ALA A 132 -4.01 16.42 2.28
N MET A 133 -3.45 16.95 1.20
CA MET A 133 -4.03 17.99 0.36
C MET A 133 -3.77 17.63 -1.09
N ILE A 134 -4.82 17.35 -1.87
CA ILE A 134 -4.72 16.91 -3.26
C ILE A 134 -5.68 17.74 -4.10
N THR A 135 -5.18 18.37 -5.15
CA THR A 135 -6.00 19.00 -6.19
C THR A 135 -6.30 18.00 -7.29
N LEU A 136 -7.49 18.08 -7.83
CA LEU A 136 -7.99 17.25 -8.93
C LEU A 136 -8.46 18.13 -10.07
N GLU A 137 -7.99 17.84 -11.27
CA GLU A 137 -8.48 18.46 -12.49
C GLU A 137 -8.94 17.35 -13.44
N ALA A 138 -10.20 17.40 -13.87
CA ALA A 138 -10.71 16.45 -14.84
C ALA A 138 -11.01 17.15 -16.15
N THR A 139 -10.57 16.56 -17.27
CA THR A 139 -10.87 17.00 -18.62
C THR A 139 -11.19 15.78 -19.49
N ASP A 140 -12.42 15.70 -20.00
CA ASP A 140 -12.88 14.64 -20.91
C ASP A 140 -12.52 13.21 -20.39
N GLY A 141 -12.82 12.94 -19.12
CA GLY A 141 -12.56 11.64 -18.46
C GLY A 141 -11.10 11.39 -18.06
N LEU A 142 -10.19 12.31 -18.35
CA LEU A 142 -8.83 12.30 -17.84
C LEU A 142 -8.77 13.12 -16.55
N PHE A 143 -8.43 12.48 -15.45
CA PHE A 143 -8.21 13.10 -14.14
C PHE A 143 -6.73 13.29 -13.92
N ALA A 144 -6.29 14.53 -13.78
CA ALA A 144 -4.96 14.85 -13.29
C ALA A 144 -5.05 15.17 -11.79
N TYR A 145 -4.10 14.71 -11.03
CA TYR A 145 -4.01 15.00 -9.60
C TYR A 145 -2.59 15.42 -9.22
N ASP A 146 -2.53 16.37 -8.31
CA ASP A 146 -1.28 16.86 -7.71
C ASP A 146 -1.53 17.12 -6.23
N GLY A 147 -0.63 16.67 -5.36
CA GLY A 147 -0.87 16.85 -3.95
C GLY A 147 0.30 16.45 -3.07
N ARG A 148 0.02 16.55 -1.79
CA ARG A 148 0.96 16.29 -0.72
C ARG A 148 0.31 15.51 0.41
N LEU A 149 1.02 14.48 0.88
CA LEU A 149 0.73 13.79 2.12
C LEU A 149 1.78 14.17 3.17
N THR A 150 1.36 14.45 4.39
CA THR A 150 2.25 14.83 5.50
C THR A 150 2.66 13.56 6.25
N GLY A 151 3.86 13.08 5.98
CA GLY A 151 4.38 11.84 6.57
C GLY A 151 4.44 11.88 8.10
N SER A 152 4.83 13.02 8.68
CA SER A 152 4.94 13.18 10.14
C SER A 152 3.60 13.02 10.90
N VAL A 153 2.48 13.11 10.21
CA VAL A 153 1.13 12.92 10.78
C VAL A 153 0.68 11.45 10.68
N MET A 154 1.34 10.64 9.85
CA MET A 154 1.04 9.21 9.72
C MET A 154 1.39 8.43 10.99
N PRO A 155 0.80 7.25 11.21
CA PRO A 155 1.22 6.34 12.28
C PRO A 155 2.72 6.03 12.22
N GLU A 156 3.35 5.89 13.38
CA GLU A 156 4.78 5.56 13.47
C GLU A 156 5.10 4.25 12.74
N GLY A 157 6.25 4.23 12.08
CA GLY A 157 6.73 3.05 11.36
C GLY A 157 7.42 3.38 10.04
N VAL A 158 7.69 2.33 9.28
CA VAL A 158 8.43 2.42 8.00
C VAL A 158 7.74 3.35 7.00
N VAL A 159 6.40 3.29 6.89
CA VAL A 159 5.63 4.12 5.96
C VAL A 159 5.78 5.61 6.32
N GLN A 160 5.67 5.96 7.62
CA GLN A 160 5.91 7.32 8.11
C GLN A 160 7.32 7.80 7.75
N ASN A 161 8.34 6.98 8.02
CA ASN A 161 9.74 7.32 7.75
C ASN A 161 9.99 7.54 6.26
N LEU A 162 9.42 6.70 5.40
CA LEU A 162 9.53 6.83 3.94
C LEU A 162 8.79 8.05 3.39
N ALA A 163 7.65 8.42 3.98
CA ALA A 163 6.84 9.56 3.56
C ALA A 163 7.30 10.90 4.15
N SER A 164 8.09 10.88 5.24
CA SER A 164 8.45 12.09 5.99
C SER A 164 9.47 12.99 5.29
N PRO A 165 9.40 14.32 5.52
CA PRO A 165 8.30 15.03 6.18
C PRO A 165 7.04 15.09 5.32
N ASN A 166 7.18 15.04 3.99
CA ASN A 166 6.10 15.07 3.02
C ASN A 166 6.36 14.11 1.88
N LEU A 167 5.31 13.43 1.43
CA LEU A 167 5.25 12.68 0.20
C LEU A 167 4.45 13.48 -0.83
N LEU A 168 5.13 13.96 -1.85
CA LEU A 168 4.50 14.60 -3.01
C LEU A 168 3.96 13.53 -3.92
N VAL A 169 2.72 13.66 -4.34
CA VAL A 169 2.05 12.73 -5.27
C VAL A 169 1.50 13.50 -6.45
N LYS A 170 1.69 12.98 -7.64
CA LYS A 170 1.09 13.51 -8.86
C LYS A 170 0.87 12.42 -9.86
N GLY A 171 -0.06 12.64 -10.77
CA GLY A 171 -0.29 11.68 -11.84
C GLY A 171 -1.58 11.94 -12.57
N THR A 172 -1.99 10.93 -13.32
CA THR A 172 -3.24 10.94 -14.08
C THR A 172 -3.98 9.62 -13.90
N ALA A 173 -5.30 9.69 -13.97
CA ALA A 173 -6.16 8.52 -14.04
C ALA A 173 -7.18 8.75 -15.18
N ARG A 174 -7.36 7.77 -16.06
CA ARG A 174 -8.42 7.78 -17.08
C ARG A 174 -9.42 6.71 -16.74
N LEU A 175 -10.67 7.10 -16.62
CA LEU A 175 -11.76 6.17 -16.36
C LEU A 175 -12.57 5.98 -17.65
N GLU A 176 -12.60 4.76 -18.17
CA GLU A 176 -13.40 4.32 -19.33
C GLU A 176 -14.09 3.01 -18.95
N ASP A 177 -15.40 2.95 -19.05
CA ASP A 177 -16.21 1.72 -18.81
C ASP A 177 -15.88 0.93 -17.53
N ARG A 178 -15.61 1.66 -16.43
CA ARG A 178 -15.17 1.12 -15.13
C ARG A 178 -13.76 0.53 -15.12
N LEU A 179 -12.99 0.76 -16.18
CA LEU A 179 -11.56 0.53 -16.21
C LEU A 179 -10.86 1.86 -15.93
N ALA A 180 -10.04 1.93 -14.91
CA ALA A 180 -9.22 3.08 -14.61
C ALA A 180 -7.77 2.78 -14.99
N SER A 181 -7.21 3.53 -15.94
CA SER A 181 -5.77 3.53 -16.23
C SER A 181 -5.12 4.55 -15.31
N LEU A 182 -4.12 4.15 -14.56
CA LEU A 182 -3.41 4.98 -13.57
C LEU A 182 -1.97 5.18 -13.99
N ASP A 183 -1.49 6.42 -13.91
CA ASP A 183 -0.09 6.81 -13.84
C ASP A 183 0.11 7.60 -12.56
N LEU A 184 0.95 7.12 -11.66
CA LEU A 184 1.25 7.72 -10.36
C LEU A 184 2.75 7.93 -10.21
N GLN A 185 3.13 9.11 -9.76
CA GLN A 185 4.47 9.42 -9.29
C GLN A 185 4.38 9.92 -7.85
N ALA A 186 5.18 9.32 -6.98
CA ALA A 186 5.30 9.76 -5.59
C ALA A 186 6.77 10.01 -5.23
N ARG A 187 7.02 11.06 -4.48
CA ARG A 187 8.38 11.46 -4.10
C ARG A 187 8.44 12.03 -2.70
N SER A 188 9.39 11.53 -1.92
CA SER A 188 9.80 12.09 -0.64
C SER A 188 11.33 12.27 -0.59
N PRO A 189 11.92 12.80 0.48
CA PRO A 189 13.36 12.74 0.71
C PRO A 189 13.92 11.31 0.79
N ALA A 190 13.08 10.32 1.12
CA ALA A 190 13.49 8.95 1.32
C ALA A 190 13.32 8.06 0.08
N LEU A 191 12.34 8.35 -0.80
CA LEU A 191 12.05 7.49 -1.96
C LEU A 191 11.52 8.27 -3.16
N VAL A 192 11.66 7.64 -4.33
CA VAL A 192 10.88 7.92 -5.54
C VAL A 192 10.14 6.65 -5.92
N LEU A 193 8.84 6.76 -6.18
CA LEU A 193 7.98 5.67 -6.60
C LEU A 193 7.21 6.09 -7.85
N THR A 194 7.10 5.16 -8.80
CA THR A 194 6.15 5.26 -9.92
C THR A 194 5.26 4.04 -9.92
N ALA A 195 3.99 4.23 -10.27
CA ALA A 195 3.06 3.13 -10.48
C ALA A 195 2.24 3.41 -11.74
N GLU A 196 2.15 2.41 -12.63
CA GLU A 196 1.43 2.47 -13.90
C GLU A 196 0.67 1.17 -14.11
N GLY A 197 -0.61 1.24 -14.48
CA GLY A 197 -1.42 0.05 -14.74
C GLY A 197 -2.91 0.31 -14.73
N GLY A 198 -3.68 -0.79 -14.82
CA GLY A 198 -5.13 -0.78 -14.84
C GLY A 198 -5.75 -1.16 -13.50
N ILE A 199 -6.92 -0.59 -13.24
CA ILE A 199 -7.81 -0.98 -12.13
C ILE A 199 -9.18 -1.28 -12.71
N ASP A 200 -9.62 -2.53 -12.65
CA ASP A 200 -10.98 -2.93 -13.02
C ASP A 200 -11.89 -2.77 -11.80
N LEU A 201 -12.69 -1.70 -11.81
CA LEU A 201 -13.62 -1.38 -10.71
C LEU A 201 -14.79 -2.37 -10.63
N ARG A 202 -15.16 -3.05 -11.74
CA ARG A 202 -16.21 -4.07 -11.75
C ARG A 202 -15.75 -5.34 -11.04
N ARG A 203 -14.51 -5.76 -11.29
CA ARG A 203 -13.92 -7.00 -10.75
C ARG A 203 -13.16 -6.76 -9.46
N SER A 204 -12.98 -5.50 -9.05
CA SER A 204 -12.11 -5.10 -7.93
C SER A 204 -10.72 -5.72 -8.07
N SER A 205 -10.09 -5.51 -9.23
CA SER A 205 -8.81 -6.14 -9.58
C SER A 205 -7.81 -5.15 -10.16
N LEU A 206 -6.52 -5.47 -10.01
CA LEU A 206 -5.42 -4.83 -10.73
C LEU A 206 -5.17 -5.55 -12.05
N ASP A 207 -4.83 -4.78 -13.08
CA ASP A 207 -4.38 -5.26 -14.37
C ASP A 207 -3.01 -4.66 -14.71
N ALA A 208 -2.00 -5.52 -14.77
CA ALA A 208 -0.63 -5.18 -15.10
C ALA A 208 -0.07 -3.95 -14.36
N MET A 209 -0.42 -3.80 -13.06
CA MET A 209 0.09 -2.69 -12.25
C MET A 209 1.58 -2.84 -12.00
N ARG A 210 2.39 -2.03 -12.67
CA ARG A 210 3.85 -1.94 -12.50
C ARG A 210 4.15 -0.90 -11.45
N ILE A 211 5.00 -1.28 -10.50
CA ILE A 211 5.51 -0.39 -9.46
C ILE A 211 7.03 -0.40 -9.54
N GLU A 212 7.63 0.77 -9.64
CA GLU A 212 9.08 0.94 -9.53
C GLU A 212 9.39 1.90 -8.39
N THR A 213 10.26 1.48 -7.50
CA THR A 213 10.66 2.26 -6.33
C THR A 213 12.17 2.36 -6.27
N ARG A 214 12.70 3.58 -6.12
CA ARG A 214 14.10 3.83 -5.83
C ARG A 214 14.22 4.47 -4.46
N LEU A 215 15.00 3.84 -3.59
CA LEU A 215 15.26 4.32 -2.25
C LEU A 215 16.39 5.36 -2.27
N ILE A 216 16.08 6.59 -1.87
CA ILE A 216 17.04 7.71 -1.81
C ILE A 216 17.74 7.72 -0.45
N ASN A 217 16.98 7.50 0.62
CA ASN A 217 17.51 7.41 1.97
C ASN A 217 17.18 6.05 2.61
N PRO A 218 18.11 5.09 2.52
CA PRO A 218 17.91 3.75 3.07
C PRO A 218 17.68 3.70 4.59
N SER A 219 18.19 4.68 5.33
CA SER A 219 18.00 4.73 6.79
C SER A 219 16.54 4.93 7.21
N ALA A 220 15.66 5.33 6.29
CA ALA A 220 14.22 5.37 6.52
C ALA A 220 13.58 3.97 6.64
N LEU A 221 14.17 2.93 6.04
CA LEU A 221 13.76 1.53 6.23
C LEU A 221 14.34 0.95 7.52
N ALA A 222 15.63 1.16 7.76
CA ALA A 222 16.31 0.67 8.94
C ALA A 222 17.44 1.63 9.32
N ALA A 223 17.51 2.09 10.56
CA ALA A 223 18.40 3.14 11.04
C ALA A 223 19.90 2.95 10.67
N ASN A 224 20.35 1.70 10.60
CA ASN A 224 21.74 1.36 10.28
C ASN A 224 21.96 0.97 8.81
N MET A 225 20.94 1.14 7.96
CA MET A 225 20.99 0.77 6.56
C MET A 225 21.57 1.90 5.71
N LYS A 226 22.49 1.55 4.84
CA LYS A 226 22.98 2.39 3.72
C LYS A 226 22.90 1.57 2.46
N ALA A 227 22.53 2.16 1.35
CA ALA A 227 22.52 1.48 0.07
C ALA A 227 22.90 2.44 -1.05
N GLN A 228 23.45 1.89 -2.11
CA GLN A 228 23.65 2.59 -3.36
C GLN A 228 22.70 1.97 -4.39
N ASP A 229 21.94 2.83 -5.08
CA ASP A 229 21.02 2.45 -6.17
C ASP A 229 20.10 1.26 -5.81
N PHE A 230 19.49 1.33 -4.61
CA PHE A 230 18.50 0.34 -4.19
C PHE A 230 17.21 0.55 -4.98
N GLU A 231 16.85 -0.44 -5.77
CA GLU A 231 15.63 -0.44 -6.59
C GLU A 231 14.76 -1.66 -6.28
N LEU A 232 13.46 -1.43 -6.27
CA LEU A 232 12.43 -2.47 -6.22
C LEU A 232 11.48 -2.28 -7.40
N LYS A 233 11.31 -3.32 -8.21
CA LYS A 233 10.31 -3.39 -9.28
C LYS A 233 9.31 -4.46 -8.95
N ALA A 234 8.02 -4.18 -9.15
CA ALA A 234 6.97 -5.16 -8.94
C ALA A 234 5.93 -5.08 -10.04
N LEU A 235 5.33 -6.22 -10.37
CA LEU A 235 4.17 -6.34 -11.26
C LEU A 235 3.07 -7.05 -10.49
N LEU A 236 1.91 -6.38 -10.34
CA LEU A 236 0.77 -6.87 -9.58
C LEU A 236 -0.41 -7.11 -10.51
N ASN A 237 -1.09 -8.25 -10.32
CA ASN A 237 -2.26 -8.64 -11.08
C ASN A 237 -3.28 -9.37 -10.19
N GLY A 238 -4.55 -9.31 -10.57
CA GLY A 238 -5.62 -10.08 -9.95
C GLY A 238 -6.50 -9.30 -9.01
N LYS A 239 -7.45 -9.97 -8.38
CA LYS A 239 -8.40 -9.34 -7.46
C LYS A 239 -7.70 -8.80 -6.22
N PHE A 240 -8.19 -7.71 -5.64
CA PHE A 240 -7.65 -7.16 -4.40
C PHE A 240 -7.63 -8.17 -3.24
N SER A 241 -8.58 -9.12 -3.24
CA SER A 241 -8.63 -10.21 -2.25
C SER A 241 -7.66 -11.35 -2.53
N GLU A 242 -7.21 -11.51 -3.79
CA GLU A 242 -6.36 -12.60 -4.26
C GLU A 242 -5.32 -12.04 -5.23
N LEU A 243 -4.42 -11.20 -4.73
CA LEU A 243 -3.44 -10.50 -5.52
C LEU A 243 -2.24 -11.42 -5.80
N ARG A 244 -1.80 -11.47 -7.05
CA ARG A 244 -0.53 -12.09 -7.47
C ARG A 244 0.47 -11.02 -7.80
N TYR A 245 1.72 -11.27 -7.50
CA TYR A 245 2.78 -10.31 -7.79
C TYR A 245 4.11 -11.01 -8.08
N GLN A 246 4.89 -10.36 -8.92
CA GLN A 246 6.29 -10.69 -9.17
C GLN A 246 7.11 -9.48 -8.75
N TYR A 247 8.30 -9.70 -8.19
CA TYR A 247 9.15 -8.59 -7.82
C TYR A 247 10.63 -8.89 -8.06
N LEU A 248 11.39 -7.82 -8.25
CA LEU A 248 12.84 -7.79 -8.36
C LEU A 248 13.37 -6.63 -7.52
N LEU A 249 14.23 -6.96 -6.56
CA LEU A 249 14.99 -6.03 -5.74
C LEU A 249 16.44 -6.10 -6.15
N THR A 250 17.09 -4.96 -6.35
CA THR A 250 18.52 -4.86 -6.66
C THR A 250 19.18 -3.77 -5.84
N ALA A 251 20.40 -4.03 -5.38
CA ALA A 251 21.27 -3.03 -4.77
C ALA A 251 22.74 -3.39 -5.08
N PRO A 252 23.48 -2.60 -5.88
CA PRO A 252 24.91 -2.78 -6.10
C PRO A 252 25.71 -2.81 -4.80
N GLN A 253 25.30 -1.99 -3.83
CA GLN A 253 25.86 -1.99 -2.48
C GLN A 253 24.74 -1.81 -1.44
N LEU A 254 24.80 -2.64 -0.41
CA LEU A 254 23.87 -2.59 0.74
C LEU A 254 24.69 -2.81 2.01
N ALA A 255 24.65 -1.86 2.94
CA ALA A 255 25.41 -1.94 4.17
C ALA A 255 24.50 -1.88 5.40
N PHE A 256 24.78 -2.70 6.38
CA PHE A 256 24.19 -2.70 7.70
C PHE A 256 25.30 -2.58 8.75
N GLY A 257 25.37 -1.43 9.41
CA GLY A 257 26.46 -1.14 10.34
C GLY A 257 27.84 -1.25 9.68
N LYS A 258 28.63 -2.27 10.07
CA LYS A 258 29.98 -2.53 9.52
C LYS A 258 29.99 -3.55 8.39
N THR A 259 28.89 -4.20 8.09
CA THR A 259 28.77 -5.23 7.07
C THR A 259 28.32 -4.61 5.74
N LEU A 260 29.10 -4.78 4.70
CA LEU A 260 28.80 -4.36 3.32
C LEU A 260 28.51 -5.59 2.46
N LEU A 261 27.37 -5.60 1.82
CA LEU A 261 26.94 -6.56 0.81
C LEU A 261 27.09 -5.93 -0.57
N THR A 262 27.60 -6.66 -1.53
CA THR A 262 27.70 -6.18 -2.91
C THR A 262 26.86 -7.04 -3.84
N ASN A 263 26.37 -6.42 -4.93
CA ASN A 263 25.55 -7.09 -5.94
C ASN A 263 24.38 -7.88 -5.33
N VAL A 264 23.63 -7.21 -4.46
CA VAL A 264 22.43 -7.81 -3.85
C VAL A 264 21.32 -7.88 -4.88
N ARG A 265 20.75 -9.06 -5.05
CA ARG A 265 19.58 -9.32 -5.89
C ARG A 265 18.61 -10.21 -5.13
N GLY A 266 17.38 -9.76 -5.00
CA GLY A 266 16.27 -10.54 -4.46
C GLY A 266 15.13 -10.58 -5.45
N GLU A 267 14.53 -11.75 -5.68
CA GLU A 267 13.39 -11.88 -6.58
C GLU A 267 12.43 -12.95 -6.09
N GLY A 268 11.21 -12.88 -6.56
CA GLY A 268 10.19 -13.86 -6.26
C GLY A 268 8.86 -13.58 -6.95
N GLU A 269 8.01 -14.60 -6.93
CA GLU A 269 6.64 -14.54 -7.37
C GLU A 269 5.75 -15.04 -6.24
N GLY A 270 4.84 -14.21 -5.76
CA GLY A 270 4.03 -14.49 -4.59
C GLY A 270 2.57 -14.12 -4.76
N GLN A 271 1.83 -14.31 -3.69
CA GLN A 271 0.41 -14.00 -3.64
C GLN A 271 0.04 -13.40 -2.28
N ARG A 272 -1.05 -12.67 -2.31
CA ARG A 272 -1.76 -12.19 -1.12
C ARG A 272 -3.16 -12.76 -1.12
N ASP A 273 -3.59 -13.27 0.01
CA ASP A 273 -4.97 -13.70 0.26
C ASP A 273 -5.48 -13.19 1.62
N ALA A 274 -6.56 -13.76 2.12
CA ALA A 274 -7.11 -13.41 3.43
C ALA A 274 -6.18 -13.75 4.62
N GLY A 275 -5.22 -14.66 4.43
CA GLY A 275 -4.23 -15.04 5.44
C GLY A 275 -3.02 -14.11 5.52
N GLY A 276 -2.80 -13.27 4.50
CA GLY A 276 -1.66 -12.37 4.45
C GLY A 276 -0.90 -12.39 3.13
N TRP A 277 0.39 -12.12 3.19
CA TRP A 277 1.29 -12.11 2.04
C TRP A 277 2.26 -13.29 2.11
N ASP A 278 2.24 -14.15 1.10
CA ASP A 278 3.27 -15.15 0.87
C ASP A 278 4.32 -14.56 -0.07
N ILE A 279 5.55 -14.34 0.42
CA ILE A 279 6.64 -13.66 -0.27
C ILE A 279 7.80 -14.65 -0.48
N PRO A 280 7.76 -15.48 -1.54
CA PRO A 280 8.89 -16.29 -1.91
C PRO A 280 10.08 -15.38 -2.27
N LEU A 281 11.25 -15.68 -1.73
CA LEU A 281 12.47 -14.92 -1.92
C LEU A 281 13.59 -15.83 -2.41
N GLU A 282 14.15 -15.49 -3.56
CA GLU A 282 15.45 -15.95 -4.01
C GLU A 282 16.44 -14.80 -3.86
N LEU A 283 17.39 -14.94 -2.94
CA LEU A 283 18.38 -13.91 -2.63
C LEU A 283 19.76 -14.33 -3.11
N SER A 284 20.48 -13.44 -3.76
CA SER A 284 21.88 -13.61 -4.07
C SER A 284 22.69 -12.36 -3.67
N VAL A 285 23.90 -12.59 -3.16
CA VAL A 285 24.84 -11.55 -2.74
C VAL A 285 26.23 -11.93 -3.27
N GLY A 286 26.88 -11.01 -3.98
CA GLY A 286 28.18 -11.27 -4.57
C GLY A 286 29.25 -11.44 -3.51
N THR A 287 29.43 -10.45 -2.64
CA THR A 287 30.40 -10.53 -1.52
C THR A 287 29.86 -9.91 -0.26
N VAL A 288 30.31 -10.43 0.88
CA VAL A 288 30.07 -9.88 2.22
C VAL A 288 31.39 -9.40 2.79
N ILE A 289 31.49 -8.14 3.15
CA ILE A 289 32.71 -7.46 3.61
C ILE A 289 32.43 -6.84 4.99
N GLY A 290 33.38 -6.92 5.92
CA GLY A 290 33.31 -6.13 7.16
C GLY A 290 33.54 -6.89 8.45
N ASN A 291 33.56 -8.22 8.45
CA ASN A 291 33.74 -9.06 9.66
C ASN A 291 35.07 -9.87 9.64
N GLY A 292 36.09 -9.35 8.94
CA GLY A 292 37.40 -10.00 8.81
C GLY A 292 37.50 -10.94 7.61
N ASP A 293 38.72 -11.39 7.30
CA ASP A 293 39.02 -12.20 6.12
C ASP A 293 38.35 -13.57 6.17
N LEU A 294 38.18 -14.16 7.34
CA LEU A 294 37.51 -15.46 7.52
C LEU A 294 36.03 -15.35 7.13
N ALA A 295 35.33 -14.31 7.62
CA ALA A 295 33.93 -14.09 7.28
C ALA A 295 33.75 -13.80 5.77
N LYS A 296 34.66 -13.05 5.17
CA LYS A 296 34.65 -12.79 3.73
C LYS A 296 34.75 -14.08 2.90
N GLN A 297 35.60 -15.03 3.31
CA GLN A 297 35.74 -16.33 2.63
C GLN A 297 34.50 -17.21 2.85
N LEU A 298 33.99 -17.29 4.08
CA LEU A 298 32.82 -18.10 4.43
C LEU A 298 31.55 -17.60 3.76
N LEU A 299 31.38 -16.29 3.59
CA LEU A 299 30.14 -15.68 3.10
C LEU A 299 30.20 -15.23 1.63
N SER A 300 31.29 -15.58 0.91
CA SER A 300 31.39 -15.27 -0.52
C SER A 300 30.38 -16.08 -1.34
N GLY A 301 29.72 -15.41 -2.29
CA GLY A 301 28.71 -16.05 -3.15
C GLY A 301 27.47 -16.50 -2.36
N PHE A 302 27.05 -15.70 -1.40
CA PHE A 302 25.87 -16.01 -0.57
C PHE A 302 24.60 -16.09 -1.43
N THR A 303 23.86 -17.18 -1.26
CA THR A 303 22.53 -17.38 -1.81
C THR A 303 21.56 -17.80 -0.71
N GLY A 304 20.32 -17.39 -0.84
CA GLY A 304 19.26 -17.78 0.10
C GLY A 304 17.96 -18.01 -0.63
N THR A 305 17.20 -19.00 -0.16
CA THR A 305 15.80 -19.21 -0.60
C THR A 305 14.92 -19.28 0.62
N ALA A 306 13.85 -18.50 0.62
CA ALA A 306 12.91 -18.42 1.73
C ALA A 306 11.49 -18.26 1.23
N LEU A 307 10.52 -18.69 2.02
CA LEU A 307 9.14 -18.22 1.94
C LEU A 307 8.92 -17.31 3.14
N LEU A 308 8.98 -16.01 2.91
CA LEU A 308 8.60 -15.04 3.91
C LEU A 308 7.07 -14.94 3.95
N ARG A 309 6.50 -14.85 5.14
CA ARG A 309 5.08 -14.59 5.36
C ARG A 309 4.91 -13.31 6.14
N PHE A 310 3.97 -12.48 5.69
CA PHE A 310 3.59 -11.28 6.41
C PHE A 310 2.11 -11.36 6.77
N GLU A 311 1.85 -11.53 8.06
CA GLU A 311 0.52 -11.68 8.64
C GLU A 311 0.37 -10.65 9.77
N GLN A 312 -0.63 -9.79 9.69
CA GLN A 312 -0.87 -8.72 10.66
C GLN A 312 0.39 -7.84 10.85
N ASP A 313 1.12 -7.98 11.96
CA ASP A 313 2.36 -7.26 12.27
C ASP A 313 3.56 -8.22 12.42
N ARG A 314 3.57 -9.32 11.69
CA ARG A 314 4.59 -10.35 11.78
C ARG A 314 5.11 -10.71 10.40
N LEU A 315 6.40 -10.43 10.16
CA LEU A 315 7.13 -10.93 9.00
C LEU A 315 8.04 -12.07 9.45
N PHE A 316 7.83 -13.27 8.91
CA PHE A 316 8.59 -14.43 9.36
C PHE A 316 8.89 -15.40 8.23
N THR A 317 9.88 -16.25 8.44
CA THR A 317 10.17 -17.44 7.64
C THR A 317 10.68 -18.55 8.52
N GLU A 318 10.34 -19.77 8.16
CA GLU A 318 10.83 -20.98 8.79
C GLU A 318 11.67 -21.76 7.81
N ARG A 319 12.87 -22.21 8.26
CA ARG A 319 13.79 -23.04 7.48
C ARG A 319 14.17 -22.46 6.12
N ALA A 320 14.40 -21.15 6.06
CA ALA A 320 15.05 -20.56 4.91
C ALA A 320 16.37 -21.28 4.65
N ARG A 321 16.66 -21.58 3.41
CA ARG A 321 17.94 -22.22 3.04
C ARG A 321 18.95 -21.15 2.72
N ILE A 322 20.15 -21.28 3.26
CA ILE A 322 21.26 -20.41 2.97
C ILE A 322 22.45 -21.24 2.47
N ALA A 323 23.16 -20.74 1.50
CA ALA A 323 24.35 -21.36 0.98
C ALA A 323 25.37 -20.30 0.56
N THR A 324 26.64 -20.67 0.63
CA THR A 324 27.78 -19.88 0.16
C THR A 324 28.72 -20.80 -0.63
N GLY A 325 29.83 -20.27 -1.15
CA GLY A 325 30.86 -21.12 -1.75
C GLY A 325 31.51 -22.12 -0.79
N ALA A 326 31.40 -21.89 0.52
CA ALA A 326 32.11 -22.71 1.54
C ALA A 326 31.17 -23.30 2.60
N ALA A 327 29.95 -22.81 2.77
CA ALA A 327 29.05 -23.19 3.84
C ALA A 327 27.61 -23.33 3.33
N SER A 328 26.81 -24.13 4.05
CA SER A 328 25.37 -24.21 3.83
C SER A 328 24.63 -24.37 5.17
N GLY A 329 23.35 -23.98 5.20
CA GLY A 329 22.60 -24.05 6.42
C GLY A 329 21.13 -23.67 6.26
N THR A 330 20.48 -23.49 7.40
CA THR A 330 19.10 -23.02 7.52
C THR A 330 19.03 -21.80 8.41
N MET A 331 18.01 -20.99 8.19
CA MET A 331 17.74 -19.77 8.96
C MET A 331 16.23 -19.69 9.26
N ASP A 332 15.90 -19.44 10.51
CA ASP A 332 14.57 -18.99 10.91
C ASP A 332 14.64 -17.52 11.28
N PHE A 333 13.65 -16.77 10.89
CA PHE A 333 13.61 -15.32 11.10
C PHE A 333 12.19 -14.87 11.43
N GLU A 334 12.08 -13.99 12.39
CA GLU A 334 10.85 -13.28 12.72
C GLU A 334 11.15 -11.80 12.95
N LEU A 335 10.34 -10.90 12.42
CA LEU A 335 10.39 -9.46 12.64
C LEU A 335 8.98 -8.95 12.93
N ARG A 336 8.85 -8.09 13.93
CA ARG A 336 7.63 -7.32 14.20
C ARG A 336 7.89 -5.86 13.83
N PRO A 337 7.41 -5.40 12.65
CA PRO A 337 7.67 -4.05 12.15
C PRO A 337 7.22 -2.93 13.08
N SER A 338 6.11 -3.09 13.81
CA SER A 338 5.57 -2.06 14.72
C SER A 338 6.50 -1.78 15.92
N THR A 339 7.17 -2.82 16.44
CA THR A 339 8.06 -2.71 17.61
C THR A 339 9.53 -2.69 17.24
N GLY A 340 9.88 -3.10 16.01
CA GLY A 340 11.26 -3.32 15.56
C GLY A 340 11.94 -4.52 16.24
N THR A 341 11.20 -5.36 16.97
CA THR A 341 11.75 -6.57 17.59
C THR A 341 11.96 -7.65 16.55
N TYR A 342 13.03 -8.40 16.66
CA TYR A 342 13.33 -9.51 15.75
C TYR A 342 13.91 -10.70 16.51
N ALA A 343 13.72 -11.89 15.95
CA ALA A 343 14.37 -13.14 16.36
C ALA A 343 15.05 -13.76 15.13
N LEU A 344 16.23 -14.29 15.32
CA LEU A 344 17.05 -14.89 14.27
C LEU A 344 17.72 -16.15 14.81
N ASN A 345 17.50 -17.27 14.15
CA ASN A 345 18.20 -18.53 14.41
C ASN A 345 18.89 -18.99 13.12
N ILE A 346 20.17 -19.30 13.17
CA ILE A 346 20.95 -19.77 12.04
C ILE A 346 21.70 -21.02 12.46
N ALA A 347 21.51 -22.13 11.73
CA ALA A 347 22.28 -23.35 11.82
C ALA A 347 23.04 -23.58 10.50
N ALA A 348 24.37 -23.52 10.52
CA ALA A 348 25.18 -23.65 9.32
C ALA A 348 26.42 -24.53 9.53
N THR A 349 26.86 -25.16 8.45
CA THR A 349 28.07 -25.99 8.40
C THR A 349 28.95 -25.61 7.23
N ALA A 350 30.27 -25.59 7.45
CA ALA A 350 31.28 -25.45 6.42
C ALA A 350 32.29 -26.61 6.52
N PRO A 351 32.06 -27.70 5.78
CA PRO A 351 32.94 -28.86 5.82
C PRO A 351 34.27 -28.58 5.11
N ALA A 352 35.35 -29.15 5.65
CA ALA A 352 36.70 -29.07 5.09
C ALA A 352 37.16 -27.64 4.77
N PHE A 353 36.78 -26.67 5.60
CA PHE A 353 37.16 -25.27 5.39
C PHE A 353 38.64 -25.02 5.68
N ALA A 354 39.34 -24.43 4.72
CA ALA A 354 40.76 -24.10 4.86
C ALA A 354 40.93 -22.79 5.67
N MET A 355 41.37 -22.90 6.91
CA MET A 355 41.67 -21.74 7.76
C MET A 355 43.13 -21.34 7.66
N PRO A 356 43.44 -20.09 7.29
CA PRO A 356 44.81 -19.61 7.21
C PRO A 356 45.56 -19.78 8.54
N GLY A 357 46.70 -20.46 8.52
CA GLY A 357 47.54 -20.69 9.70
C GLY A 357 47.09 -21.81 10.66
N VAL A 358 45.94 -22.44 10.39
CA VAL A 358 45.39 -23.53 11.23
C VAL A 358 45.31 -24.87 10.49
N GLY A 359 44.99 -24.85 9.20
CA GLY A 359 44.77 -26.03 8.38
C GLY A 359 43.32 -26.19 7.95
N VAL A 360 42.92 -27.42 7.64
CA VAL A 360 41.53 -27.74 7.21
C VAL A 360 40.72 -28.19 8.41
N ALA A 361 39.54 -27.64 8.60
CA ALA A 361 38.62 -27.98 9.69
C ALA A 361 37.15 -27.92 9.24
N ASP A 362 36.29 -28.68 9.92
CA ASP A 362 34.86 -28.54 9.80
C ASP A 362 34.39 -27.47 10.77
N ILE A 363 33.61 -26.50 10.26
CA ILE A 363 33.02 -25.43 11.06
C ILE A 363 31.54 -25.72 11.20
N ILE A 364 31.06 -25.73 12.45
CA ILE A 364 29.63 -25.76 12.77
C ILE A 364 29.30 -24.47 13.50
N ALA A 365 28.32 -23.74 13.02
CA ALA A 365 27.83 -22.52 13.65
C ALA A 365 26.34 -22.67 13.99
N ASP A 366 26.02 -22.34 15.20
CA ASP A 366 24.66 -22.25 15.71
C ASP A 366 24.54 -20.87 16.40
N LEU A 367 23.66 -20.01 15.87
CA LEU A 367 23.43 -18.65 16.36
C LEU A 367 21.95 -18.52 16.69
N ASP A 368 21.67 -18.17 17.93
CA ASP A 368 20.33 -17.80 18.38
C ASP A 368 20.37 -16.38 18.95
N GLN A 369 19.53 -15.52 18.39
CA GLN A 369 19.42 -14.11 18.79
C GLN A 369 17.94 -13.73 18.84
N ALA A 370 17.47 -13.26 20.00
CA ALA A 370 16.12 -12.79 20.25
C ALA A 370 16.13 -11.36 20.81
#